data_33f0ac5fb0b636fedb98ac0c49bdd49b
#
_entry.id   33f0ac5fb0b636fedb98ac0c49bdd49b
#
_cell.length_a   1.000
_cell.length_b   1.000
_cell.length_c   1.000
_cell.angle_alpha   90.00
_cell.angle_beta   90.00
_cell.angle_gamma   90.00
#
_symmetry.space_group_name_H-M   'P 1'
#
loop_
_entity.id
_entity.type
_entity.pdbx_description
1 polymer ?
#
loop_
_entity_poly.entity_id
_entity_poly.type
_entity_poly.pdbx_seq_one_letter_code
_entity_poly.pdbx_strand_id
1 'polypeptide(L)'
;MRYPLIMDIDQLSSSLGPLQDAMKKGDAQRASAVLVGSAGGGAVQVTLKGDLTVSQVVIAPAAAASCATHAAMLEDLVAAATNDALRQYRQRFGASPEEQMQKLFAGGGMASMLGPLMASLGRR
;
A
#
# COMPACT_ATOMS: atom_id res chain seq x y z
N MET A 1 15.33 15.65 -40.43
CA MET A 1 15.02 16.39 -39.23
C MET A 1 13.95 15.74 -38.36
N ARG A 2 13.01 15.04 -38.95
CA ARG A 2 11.99 14.31 -38.21
C ARG A 2 12.53 13.05 -37.55
N TYR A 3 13.60 12.52 -38.08
CA TYR A 3 14.17 11.26 -37.63
C TYR A 3 14.69 11.31 -36.20
N PRO A 4 15.36 12.38 -35.76
CA PRO A 4 15.82 12.44 -34.39
C PRO A 4 14.66 12.36 -33.36
N LEU A 5 13.52 12.95 -33.73
CA LEU A 5 12.35 12.92 -32.86
C LEU A 5 11.82 11.50 -32.70
N ILE A 6 11.76 10.73 -33.79
CA ILE A 6 11.33 9.33 -33.77
C ILE A 6 12.31 8.48 -32.98
N MET A 7 13.60 8.72 -33.16
CA MET A 7 14.63 8.01 -32.42
C MET A 7 14.54 8.29 -30.91
N ASP A 8 14.24 9.54 -30.56
CA ASP A 8 14.07 9.93 -29.17
C ASP A 8 12.92 9.18 -28.52
N ILE A 9 11.83 8.97 -29.25
CA ILE A 9 10.68 8.21 -28.74
C ILE A 9 11.07 6.75 -28.51
N ASP A 10 11.81 6.14 -29.44
CA ASP A 10 12.28 4.76 -29.28
C ASP A 10 13.24 4.63 -28.11
N GLN A 11 14.16 5.57 -27.97
CA GLN A 11 15.09 5.59 -26.83
C GLN A 11 14.35 5.78 -25.53
N LEU A 12 13.34 6.62 -25.51
CA LEU A 12 12.51 6.84 -24.33
C LEU A 12 11.77 5.58 -23.93
N SER A 13 11.19 4.87 -24.90
CA SER A 13 10.53 3.59 -24.66
C SER A 13 11.49 2.55 -24.11
N SER A 14 12.70 2.49 -24.66
CA SER A 14 13.74 1.57 -24.17
C SER A 14 14.19 1.92 -22.76
N SER A 15 14.26 3.21 -22.46
CA SER A 15 14.64 3.68 -21.11
C SER A 15 13.59 3.34 -20.07
N LEU A 16 12.32 3.29 -20.47
CA LEU A 16 11.22 3.00 -19.56
C LEU A 16 11.04 1.50 -19.31
N GLY A 17 11.64 0.65 -20.14
CA GLY A 17 11.52 -0.80 -20.00
C GLY A 17 11.90 -1.32 -18.63
N PRO A 18 13.09 -0.97 -18.08
CA PRO A 18 13.47 -1.42 -16.73
C PRO A 18 12.50 -0.93 -15.66
N LEU A 19 11.98 0.27 -15.81
CA LEU A 19 11.00 0.83 -14.88
C LEU A 19 9.69 0.04 -14.93
N GLN A 20 9.22 -0.29 -16.12
CA GLN A 20 8.03 -1.12 -16.30
C GLN A 20 8.21 -2.50 -15.70
N ASP A 21 9.38 -3.11 -15.90
CA ASP A 21 9.70 -4.41 -15.31
C ASP A 21 9.71 -4.36 -13.79
N ALA A 22 10.28 -3.30 -13.22
CA ALA A 22 10.30 -3.10 -11.78
C ALA A 22 8.87 -2.96 -11.22
N MET A 23 8.01 -2.23 -11.92
CA MET A 23 6.62 -2.07 -11.53
C MET A 23 5.87 -3.40 -11.60
N LYS A 24 6.09 -4.19 -12.64
CA LYS A 24 5.49 -5.52 -12.76
C LYS A 24 5.94 -6.45 -11.65
N LYS A 25 7.22 -6.43 -11.30
CA LYS A 25 7.74 -7.22 -10.18
C LYS A 25 7.12 -6.80 -8.87
N GLY A 26 7.00 -5.50 -8.63
CA GLY A 26 6.35 -4.97 -7.45
C GLY A 26 4.90 -5.39 -7.35
N ASP A 27 4.16 -5.33 -8.45
CA ASP A 27 2.78 -5.76 -8.52
C ASP A 27 2.65 -7.27 -8.28
N ALA A 28 3.54 -8.07 -8.87
CA ALA A 28 3.56 -9.52 -8.67
C ALA A 28 3.86 -9.88 -7.23
N GLN A 29 4.80 -9.20 -6.59
CA GLN A 29 5.12 -9.41 -5.18
C GLN A 29 3.93 -9.09 -4.28
N ARG A 30 3.24 -7.99 -4.55
CA ARG A 30 2.04 -7.63 -3.82
C ARG A 30 0.91 -8.61 -4.05
N ALA A 31 0.69 -9.02 -5.31
CA ALA A 31 -0.37 -9.95 -5.66
C ALA A 31 -0.19 -11.32 -5.00
N SER A 32 1.06 -11.76 -4.82
CA SER A 32 1.38 -13.04 -4.19
C SER A 32 1.42 -12.98 -2.67
N ALA A 33 1.38 -11.79 -2.09
CA ALA A 33 1.44 -11.63 -0.64
C ALA A 33 0.14 -12.07 0.01
N VAL A 34 0.28 -12.67 1.17
CA VAL A 34 -0.84 -13.07 2.01
C VAL A 34 -0.56 -12.55 3.42
N LEU A 35 -1.51 -11.81 3.96
CA LEU A 35 -1.41 -11.20 5.28
C LEU A 35 -2.57 -11.70 6.12
N VAL A 36 -2.29 -12.13 7.34
CA VAL A 36 -3.33 -12.61 8.25
C VAL A 36 -3.43 -11.64 9.41
N GLY A 37 -4.55 -10.95 9.50
CA GLY A 37 -4.90 -10.12 10.64
C GLY A 37 -5.71 -10.92 11.63
N SER A 38 -5.55 -10.62 12.92
CA SER A 38 -6.27 -11.32 13.97
C SER A 38 -6.76 -10.35 15.01
N ALA A 39 -7.81 -10.75 15.71
CA ALA A 39 -8.37 -10.01 16.84
C ALA A 39 -8.90 -10.99 17.87
N GLY A 40 -8.98 -10.52 19.13
CA GLY A 40 -9.50 -11.34 20.22
C GLY A 40 -8.63 -12.56 20.52
N GLY A 41 -7.30 -12.44 20.39
CA GLY A 41 -6.41 -13.56 20.64
C GLY A 41 -6.51 -14.69 19.61
N GLY A 42 -6.88 -14.35 18.37
CA GLY A 42 -7.06 -15.34 17.31
C GLY A 42 -8.51 -15.81 17.15
N ALA A 43 -9.43 -15.21 17.88
CA ALA A 43 -10.85 -15.54 17.76
C ALA A 43 -11.40 -15.27 16.36
N VAL A 44 -10.92 -14.20 15.73
CA VAL A 44 -11.26 -13.85 14.35
C VAL A 44 -9.96 -13.62 13.61
N GLN A 45 -9.84 -14.25 12.45
CA GLN A 45 -8.70 -14.08 11.56
C GLN A 45 -9.20 -13.69 10.17
N VAL A 46 -8.58 -12.65 9.60
CA VAL A 46 -8.90 -12.17 8.25
C VAL A 46 -7.66 -12.34 7.39
N THR A 47 -7.80 -13.05 6.30
CA THR A 47 -6.73 -13.24 5.32
C THR A 47 -6.89 -12.22 4.20
N LEU A 48 -5.89 -11.35 4.07
CA LEU A 48 -5.85 -10.28 3.08
C LEU A 48 -4.81 -10.61 2.03
N LYS A 49 -5.18 -10.49 0.77
CA LYS A 49 -4.23 -10.61 -0.33
C LYS A 49 -3.60 -9.25 -0.64
N GLY A 50 -2.45 -9.30 -1.31
CA GLY A 50 -1.71 -8.10 -1.64
C GLY A 50 -2.42 -7.15 -2.61
N ASP A 51 -3.46 -7.59 -3.28
CA ASP A 51 -4.32 -6.75 -4.09
C ASP A 51 -5.42 -6.04 -3.28
N LEU A 52 -5.33 -6.12 -1.95
CA LEU A 52 -6.29 -5.56 -1.00
C LEU A 52 -7.67 -6.22 -1.06
N THR A 53 -7.72 -7.48 -1.43
CA THR A 53 -8.94 -8.27 -1.34
C THR A 53 -8.87 -9.20 -0.14
N VAL A 54 -10.00 -9.39 0.51
CA VAL A 54 -10.13 -10.37 1.60
C VAL A 54 -10.44 -11.71 0.97
N SER A 55 -9.55 -12.69 1.19
CA SER A 55 -9.74 -14.02 0.63
C SER A 55 -10.51 -14.94 1.55
N GLN A 56 -10.39 -14.75 2.86
CA GLN A 56 -11.02 -15.62 3.83
C GLN A 56 -11.20 -14.89 5.16
N VAL A 57 -12.28 -15.19 5.84
CA VAL A 57 -12.52 -14.78 7.22
C VAL A 57 -12.76 -16.05 8.02
N VAL A 58 -11.97 -16.28 9.05
CA VAL A 58 -12.11 -17.43 9.93
C VAL A 58 -12.54 -16.96 11.30
N ILE A 59 -13.63 -17.50 11.79
CA ILE A 59 -14.16 -17.21 13.11
C ILE A 59 -14.05 -18.51 13.92
N ALA A 60 -13.36 -18.47 15.04
CA ALA A 60 -13.23 -19.63 15.89
C ALA A 60 -14.61 -20.05 16.43
N PRO A 61 -14.91 -21.37 16.48
CA PRO A 61 -16.22 -21.83 16.95
C PRO A 61 -16.59 -21.30 18.33
N ALA A 62 -15.63 -21.22 19.23
CA ALA A 62 -15.86 -20.67 20.58
C ALA A 62 -16.24 -19.20 20.53
N ALA A 63 -15.62 -18.43 19.63
CA ALA A 63 -15.94 -17.02 19.44
C ALA A 63 -17.35 -16.86 18.82
N ALA A 64 -17.67 -17.69 17.85
CA ALA A 64 -19.00 -17.67 17.22
C ALA A 64 -20.08 -17.98 18.26
N ALA A 65 -19.86 -18.93 19.12
CA ALA A 65 -20.79 -19.29 20.20
C ALA A 65 -20.94 -18.14 21.21
N SER A 66 -19.82 -17.53 21.61
CA SER A 66 -19.83 -16.41 22.56
C SER A 66 -20.53 -15.18 21.98
N CYS A 67 -20.41 -14.96 20.69
CA CYS A 67 -20.98 -13.80 20.01
C CYS A 67 -22.39 -14.05 19.48
N ALA A 68 -22.97 -15.22 19.70
CA ALA A 68 -24.30 -15.56 19.19
C ALA A 68 -25.39 -14.59 19.69
N THR A 69 -25.24 -14.09 20.91
CA THR A 69 -26.16 -13.13 21.51
C THR A 69 -25.63 -11.69 21.50
N HIS A 70 -24.39 -11.50 21.02
CA HIS A 70 -23.71 -10.20 21.03
C HIS A 70 -23.08 -9.94 19.66
N ALA A 71 -23.89 -9.70 18.67
CA ALA A 71 -23.46 -9.48 17.29
C ALA A 71 -22.48 -8.31 17.16
N ALA A 72 -22.67 -7.25 17.96
CA ALA A 72 -21.79 -6.10 17.97
C ALA A 72 -20.35 -6.45 18.32
N MET A 73 -20.14 -7.39 19.22
CA MET A 73 -18.80 -7.85 19.59
C MET A 73 -18.12 -8.53 18.40
N LEU A 74 -18.85 -9.36 17.66
CA LEU A 74 -18.33 -10.02 16.48
C LEU A 74 -17.99 -9.01 15.38
N GLU A 75 -18.84 -8.02 15.18
CA GLU A 75 -18.59 -6.95 14.22
C GLU A 75 -17.31 -6.20 14.56
N ASP A 76 -17.11 -5.85 15.81
CA ASP A 76 -15.91 -5.17 16.28
C ASP A 76 -14.66 -6.03 16.09
N LEU A 77 -14.75 -7.33 16.36
CA LEU A 77 -13.63 -8.25 16.18
C LEU A 77 -13.26 -8.38 14.70
N VAL A 78 -14.24 -8.47 13.81
CA VAL A 78 -13.98 -8.54 12.37
C VAL A 78 -13.31 -7.25 11.89
N ALA A 79 -13.82 -6.10 12.32
CA ALA A 79 -13.22 -4.80 11.99
C ALA A 79 -11.78 -4.70 12.50
N ALA A 80 -11.54 -5.12 13.73
CA ALA A 80 -10.20 -5.09 14.32
C ALA A 80 -9.24 -6.02 13.58
N ALA A 81 -9.67 -7.23 13.23
CA ALA A 81 -8.86 -8.18 12.48
C ALA A 81 -8.55 -7.66 11.08
N THR A 82 -9.51 -7.07 10.41
CA THR A 82 -9.33 -6.46 9.09
C THR A 82 -8.32 -5.31 9.17
N ASN A 83 -8.48 -4.44 10.16
CA ASN A 83 -7.56 -3.32 10.37
C ASN A 83 -6.15 -3.80 10.71
N ASP A 84 -6.02 -4.90 11.43
CA ASP A 84 -4.72 -5.50 11.72
C ASP A 84 -4.04 -5.99 10.44
N ALA A 85 -4.78 -6.65 9.56
CA ALA A 85 -4.27 -7.09 8.26
C ALA A 85 -3.85 -5.89 7.39
N LEU A 86 -4.65 -4.84 7.37
CA LEU A 86 -4.33 -3.61 6.63
C LEU A 86 -3.09 -2.92 7.18
N ARG A 87 -2.93 -2.92 8.51
CA ARG A 87 -1.74 -2.37 9.15
C ARG A 87 -0.50 -3.14 8.74
N GLN A 88 -0.55 -4.48 8.72
CA GLN A 88 0.54 -5.32 8.26
C GLN A 88 0.86 -5.04 6.79
N TYR A 89 -0.15 -4.84 5.96
CA TYR A 89 0.04 -4.49 4.56
C TYR A 89 0.82 -3.18 4.43
N ARG A 90 0.44 -2.16 5.18
CA ARG A 90 1.12 -0.87 5.16
C ARG A 90 2.56 -0.97 5.64
N GLN A 91 2.82 -1.77 6.65
CA GLN A 91 4.17 -1.99 7.16
C GLN A 91 5.04 -2.72 6.15
N ARG A 92 4.47 -3.66 5.41
CA ARG A 92 5.20 -4.49 4.46
C ARG A 92 5.43 -3.80 3.13
N PHE A 93 4.43 -3.10 2.61
CA PHE A 93 4.48 -2.47 1.28
C PHE A 93 4.53 -0.96 1.33
N GLY A 94 4.51 -0.39 2.51
CA GLY A 94 4.50 1.05 2.70
C GLY A 94 3.12 1.66 2.52
N ALA A 95 3.08 2.98 2.62
CA ALA A 95 1.87 3.75 2.47
C ALA A 95 1.42 3.77 1.00
N SER A 96 0.16 4.13 0.77
CA SER A 96 -0.34 4.36 -0.58
C SER A 96 0.49 5.43 -1.29
N PRO A 97 0.50 5.46 -2.64
CA PRO A 97 1.23 6.50 -3.35
C PRO A 97 0.84 7.92 -2.92
N GLU A 98 -0.42 8.15 -2.62
CA GLU A 98 -0.90 9.44 -2.13
C GLU A 98 -0.30 9.78 -0.78
N GLU A 99 -0.29 8.84 0.15
CA GLU A 99 0.31 9.02 1.46
C GLU A 99 1.82 9.24 1.37
N GLN A 100 2.48 8.53 0.46
CA GLN A 100 3.90 8.71 0.22
C GLN A 100 4.19 10.11 -0.31
N MET A 101 3.39 10.61 -1.22
CA MET A 101 3.51 11.98 -1.71
C MET A 101 3.29 13.00 -0.59
N GLN A 102 2.28 12.80 0.23
CA GLN A 102 2.02 13.67 1.37
C GLN A 102 3.18 13.68 2.35
N LYS A 103 3.77 12.54 2.62
CA LYS A 103 4.95 12.45 3.48
C LYS A 103 6.14 13.18 2.89
N LEU A 104 6.35 13.08 1.59
CA LEU A 104 7.42 13.81 0.91
C LEU A 104 7.23 15.32 1.05
N PHE A 105 6.01 15.82 0.87
CA PHE A 105 5.72 17.24 0.99
C PHE A 105 5.73 17.70 2.46
N ALA A 106 5.10 16.94 3.34
CA ALA A 106 5.00 17.31 4.74
C ALA A 106 6.30 17.05 5.53
N GLY A 107 7.03 16.00 5.14
CA GLY A 107 8.26 15.61 5.84
C GLY A 107 9.49 16.42 5.47
N GLY A 108 9.36 17.40 4.59
CA GLY A 108 10.45 18.27 4.22
C GLY A 108 11.40 17.72 3.16
N GLY A 109 11.18 16.50 2.67
CA GLY A 109 12.03 15.94 1.63
C GLY A 109 12.02 16.76 0.35
N MET A 110 10.83 17.06 -0.15
CA MET A 110 10.66 17.95 -1.30
C MET A 110 11.05 19.39 -0.95
N ALA A 111 10.67 19.84 0.22
CA ALA A 111 11.02 21.19 0.68
C ALA A 111 12.53 21.36 0.78
N SER A 112 13.25 20.33 1.23
CA SER A 112 14.71 20.37 1.27
C SER A 112 15.33 20.47 -0.12
N MET A 113 14.75 19.77 -1.10
CA MET A 113 15.22 19.84 -2.48
C MET A 113 14.88 21.16 -3.15
N LEU A 114 13.70 21.71 -2.84
CA LEU A 114 13.23 22.95 -3.43
C LEU A 114 13.69 24.19 -2.67
N GLY A 115 14.12 24.04 -1.42
CA GLY A 115 14.54 25.15 -0.58
C GLY A 115 15.60 26.04 -1.21
N PRO A 116 16.73 25.47 -1.67
CA PRO A 116 17.76 26.29 -2.34
C PRO A 116 17.26 26.96 -3.60
N LEU A 117 16.40 26.27 -4.36
CA LEU A 117 15.84 26.79 -5.59
C LEU A 117 14.89 27.97 -5.29
N MET A 118 14.04 27.81 -4.29
CA MET A 118 13.10 28.85 -3.86
C MET A 118 13.84 30.05 -3.28
N ALA A 119 14.88 29.82 -2.49
CA ALA A 119 15.72 30.88 -1.96
C ALA A 119 16.40 31.67 -3.07
N SER A 120 16.87 30.99 -4.10
CA SER A 120 17.47 31.63 -5.27
C SER A 120 16.48 32.51 -6.00
N LEU A 121 15.23 32.06 -6.14
CA LEU A 121 14.18 32.85 -6.77
C LEU A 121 13.71 34.03 -5.91
N GLY A 122 13.74 33.87 -4.60
CA GLY A 122 13.29 34.89 -3.68
C GLY A 122 14.25 36.05 -3.45
N ARG A 123 15.47 35.94 -3.95
CA ARG A 123 16.49 36.96 -3.76
C ARG A 123 16.40 38.16 -4.71
N ARG A 124 15.45 38.15 -5.55
CA ARG A 124 15.31 39.28 -6.48
C ARG A 124 14.56 40.47 -5.84
#